data_2985bc7a1a519e52b2614659f7bd5e45
#
_entry.id   2985bc7a1a519e52b2614659f7bd5e45
#
_cell.length_a   1.000
_cell.length_b   1.000
_cell.length_c   1.000
_cell.angle_alpha   90.00
_cell.angle_beta   90.00
_cell.angle_gamma   90.00
#
_symmetry.space_group_name_H-M   'P 1'
#
loop_
_entity.id
_entity.type
_entity.pdbx_description
1 polymer ?
#
loop_
_entity_poly.entity_id
_entity_poly.type
_entity_poly.pdbx_seq_one_letter_code
_entity_poly.pdbx_strand_id
1 'polypeptide(L)'
;LKPLIDYVVPRMKDVGITEGRVLMARDPQQMMSYLRRGKVDWVTETPGTGLLLADRAGARPLLLTERSGSREYRSVIFTHRDSGITDLSQLLGKTIAFQSPSSTSAYLVPALALRERRLPMGLMVSPLEGREPGSVGYVFANTDANLAAWVHKRLVDAGGFSDQDWDQLQRVSEAFRRDLVVIHTTDPVPRAMELVSGNMAPAVEARLKEVLLGASTDPQARDALRQFFRTTGFYEADPASQAQLEKLRRGAREIREALE
;
A
#
# COMPACT_ATOMS: atom_id res chain seq x y z
N LEU A 1 13.65 0.80 -10.74
CA LEU A 1 12.67 0.53 -11.83
C LEU A 1 13.37 0.22 -13.14
N LYS A 2 14.35 1.06 -13.55
CA LYS A 2 15.02 0.89 -14.86
C LYS A 2 15.60 -0.52 -15.10
N PRO A 3 16.33 -1.16 -14.16
CA PRO A 3 16.87 -2.50 -14.41
C PRO A 3 15.81 -3.56 -14.78
N LEU A 4 14.60 -3.47 -14.22
CA LEU A 4 13.53 -4.37 -14.61
C LEU A 4 13.00 -4.08 -16.03
N ILE A 5 12.90 -2.81 -16.41
CA ILE A 5 12.58 -2.43 -17.79
C ILE A 5 13.63 -2.94 -18.77
N ASP A 6 14.91 -2.82 -18.43
CA ASP A 6 16.03 -3.32 -19.27
C ASP A 6 16.02 -4.87 -19.40
N TYR A 7 15.45 -5.57 -18.42
CA TYR A 7 15.23 -7.02 -18.51
C TYR A 7 14.00 -7.38 -19.36
N VAL A 8 12.87 -6.64 -19.18
CA VAL A 8 11.57 -6.94 -19.82
C VAL A 8 11.58 -6.60 -21.31
N VAL A 9 12.05 -5.40 -21.70
CA VAL A 9 11.92 -4.89 -23.08
C VAL A 9 12.55 -5.79 -24.12
N PRO A 10 13.79 -6.33 -23.97
CA PRO A 10 14.35 -7.26 -24.95
C PRO A 10 13.52 -8.51 -25.19
N ARG A 11 12.72 -8.93 -24.18
CA ARG A 11 11.86 -10.12 -24.21
C ARG A 11 10.45 -9.85 -24.77
N MET A 12 10.17 -8.58 -25.14
CA MET A 12 8.89 -8.13 -25.68
C MET A 12 8.97 -7.73 -27.17
N LYS A 13 10.11 -7.97 -27.84
CA LYS A 13 10.33 -7.58 -29.25
C LYS A 13 9.39 -8.26 -30.21
N ASP A 14 9.01 -9.50 -29.95
CA ASP A 14 8.10 -10.30 -30.73
C ASP A 14 6.67 -9.73 -30.79
N VAL A 15 6.29 -8.91 -29.82
CA VAL A 15 5.03 -8.17 -29.78
C VAL A 15 5.20 -6.67 -30.08
N GLY A 16 6.33 -6.28 -30.68
CA GLY A 16 6.56 -4.94 -31.18
C GLY A 16 7.06 -3.91 -30.15
N ILE A 17 7.39 -4.33 -28.93
CA ILE A 17 7.94 -3.44 -27.89
C ILE A 17 9.47 -3.42 -28.01
N THR A 18 10.00 -2.26 -28.37
CA THR A 18 11.46 -2.06 -28.61
C THR A 18 12.08 -1.08 -27.64
N GLU A 19 11.29 -0.29 -26.92
CA GLU A 19 11.75 0.71 -25.97
C GLU A 19 10.89 0.69 -24.71
N GLY A 20 11.50 0.94 -23.54
CA GLY A 20 10.81 1.12 -22.28
C GLY A 20 11.36 2.31 -21.51
N ARG A 21 10.45 3.11 -20.94
CA ARG A 21 10.78 4.30 -20.15
C ARG A 21 10.15 4.23 -18.79
N VAL A 22 10.82 4.77 -17.78
CA VAL A 22 10.26 4.92 -16.43
C VAL A 22 9.68 6.31 -16.31
N LEU A 23 8.39 6.39 -15.99
CA LEU A 23 7.69 7.63 -15.68
C LEU A 23 7.25 7.60 -14.22
N MET A 24 7.66 8.61 -13.44
CA MET A 24 7.29 8.75 -12.03
C MET A 24 6.13 9.72 -11.91
N ALA A 25 5.12 9.35 -11.13
CA ALA A 25 4.04 10.24 -10.72
C ALA A 25 4.25 10.68 -9.27
N ARG A 26 3.92 11.91 -8.97
CA ARG A 26 4.02 12.48 -7.60
C ARG A 26 2.89 11.99 -6.69
N ASP A 27 1.75 11.64 -7.27
CA ASP A 27 0.54 11.23 -6.56
C ASP A 27 -0.36 10.34 -7.46
N PRO A 28 -1.36 9.64 -6.89
CA PRO A 28 -2.28 8.81 -7.66
C PRO A 28 -3.09 9.58 -8.72
N GLN A 29 -3.42 10.86 -8.49
CA GLN A 29 -4.16 11.68 -9.44
C GLN A 29 -3.35 11.90 -10.72
N GLN A 30 -2.06 12.18 -10.59
CA GLN A 30 -1.17 12.31 -11.74
C GLN A 30 -1.01 10.98 -12.48
N MET A 31 -0.90 9.85 -11.76
CA MET A 31 -0.85 8.51 -12.38
C MET A 31 -2.14 8.20 -13.14
N MET A 32 -3.32 8.49 -12.57
CA MET A 32 -4.60 8.35 -13.28
C MET A 32 -4.66 9.20 -14.56
N SER A 33 -4.12 10.42 -14.51
CA SER A 33 -4.02 11.28 -15.69
C SER A 33 -3.09 10.70 -16.77
N TYR A 34 -1.98 10.08 -16.35
CA TYR A 34 -1.06 9.43 -17.29
C TYR A 34 -1.69 8.20 -17.96
N LEU A 35 -2.37 7.35 -17.19
CA LEU A 35 -3.09 6.18 -17.70
C LEU A 35 -4.17 6.59 -18.71
N ARG A 36 -5.04 7.54 -18.37
CA ARG A 36 -6.11 8.03 -19.25
C ARG A 36 -5.59 8.66 -20.56
N ARG A 37 -4.39 9.23 -20.53
CA ARG A 37 -3.74 9.85 -21.70
C ARG A 37 -2.83 8.88 -22.46
N GLY A 38 -2.82 7.61 -22.11
CA GLY A 38 -1.96 6.60 -22.75
C GLY A 38 -0.47 6.88 -22.63
N LYS A 39 -0.03 7.53 -21.54
CA LYS A 39 1.38 7.82 -21.27
C LYS A 39 2.09 6.74 -20.45
N VAL A 40 1.31 5.85 -19.86
CA VAL A 40 1.78 4.74 -19.04
C VAL A 40 1.03 3.48 -19.43
N ASP A 41 1.77 2.42 -19.71
CA ASP A 41 1.25 1.13 -20.14
C ASP A 41 1.23 0.12 -18.99
N TRP A 42 2.20 0.21 -18.06
CA TRP A 42 2.37 -0.71 -16.93
C TRP A 42 2.68 0.06 -15.65
N VAL A 43 1.99 -0.30 -14.55
CA VAL A 43 2.12 0.32 -13.23
C VAL A 43 2.33 -0.77 -12.19
N THR A 44 3.28 -0.54 -11.26
CA THR A 44 3.39 -1.31 -10.02
C THR A 44 2.91 -0.46 -8.85
N GLU A 45 2.03 -1.02 -8.02
CA GLU A 45 1.45 -0.29 -6.90
C GLU A 45 1.09 -1.22 -5.72
N THR A 46 0.85 -0.61 -4.57
CA THR A 46 0.20 -1.31 -3.47
C THR A 46 -1.31 -1.44 -3.74
N PRO A 47 -2.01 -2.43 -3.14
CA PRO A 47 -3.40 -2.72 -3.50
C PRO A 47 -4.36 -1.55 -3.37
N GLY A 48 -4.23 -0.71 -2.34
CA GLY A 48 -5.12 0.44 -2.16
C GLY A 48 -5.09 1.40 -3.34
N THR A 49 -3.90 1.83 -3.77
CA THR A 49 -3.71 2.67 -4.96
C THR A 49 -4.01 1.89 -6.25
N GLY A 50 -3.57 0.64 -6.37
CA GLY A 50 -3.82 -0.17 -7.55
C GLY A 50 -5.32 -0.32 -7.85
N LEU A 51 -6.14 -0.61 -6.84
CA LEU A 51 -7.60 -0.69 -6.96
C LEU A 51 -8.23 0.67 -7.32
N LEU A 52 -7.70 1.78 -6.78
CA LEU A 52 -8.13 3.12 -7.17
C LEU A 52 -7.86 3.40 -8.64
N LEU A 53 -6.66 3.02 -9.15
CA LEU A 53 -6.31 3.16 -10.57
C LEU A 53 -7.20 2.29 -11.46
N ALA A 54 -7.54 1.08 -11.03
CA ALA A 54 -8.47 0.21 -11.74
C ALA A 54 -9.88 0.83 -11.80
N ASP A 55 -10.41 1.31 -10.67
CA ASP A 55 -11.76 1.87 -10.58
C ASP A 55 -11.91 3.22 -11.32
N ARG A 56 -10.88 4.08 -11.26
CA ARG A 56 -10.99 5.48 -11.71
C ARG A 56 -10.25 5.78 -13.01
N ALA A 57 -9.30 4.95 -13.43
CA ALA A 57 -8.50 5.18 -14.64
C ALA A 57 -8.55 4.01 -15.65
N GLY A 58 -9.34 2.97 -15.36
CA GLY A 58 -9.51 1.82 -16.26
C GLY A 58 -8.27 0.92 -16.35
N ALA A 59 -7.34 1.02 -15.40
CA ALA A 59 -6.21 0.09 -15.32
C ALA A 59 -6.73 -1.32 -14.98
N ARG A 60 -6.10 -2.36 -15.56
CA ARG A 60 -6.47 -3.75 -15.30
C ARG A 60 -5.41 -4.45 -14.47
N PRO A 61 -5.77 -5.14 -13.37
CA PRO A 61 -4.84 -5.99 -12.65
C PRO A 61 -4.27 -7.08 -13.56
N LEU A 62 -2.95 -7.25 -13.56
CA LEU A 62 -2.24 -8.23 -14.35
C LEU A 62 -1.73 -9.38 -13.47
N LEU A 63 -0.95 -9.04 -12.45
CA LEU A 63 -0.31 -9.99 -11.53
C LEU A 63 -0.24 -9.40 -10.13
N LEU A 64 0.00 -10.25 -9.15
CA LEU A 64 0.44 -9.86 -7.82
C LEU A 64 1.96 -10.02 -7.69
N THR A 65 2.55 -9.27 -6.76
CA THR A 65 4.01 -9.19 -6.61
C THR A 65 4.42 -9.65 -5.22
N GLU A 66 5.33 -10.61 -5.18
CA GLU A 66 6.01 -11.05 -3.98
C GLU A 66 7.24 -10.17 -3.72
N ARG A 67 7.39 -9.62 -2.53
CA ARG A 67 8.53 -8.76 -2.13
C ARG A 67 9.20 -9.31 -0.88
N SER A 68 10.52 -9.42 -0.90
CA SER A 68 11.32 -9.98 0.21
C SER A 68 10.82 -11.35 0.67
N GLY A 69 10.33 -12.19 -0.26
CA GLY A 69 9.79 -13.53 0.03
C GLY A 69 8.39 -13.53 0.63
N SER A 70 7.70 -12.38 0.68
CA SER A 70 6.33 -12.30 1.19
C SER A 70 5.34 -11.89 0.10
N ARG A 71 4.27 -12.66 -0.05
CA ARG A 71 3.14 -12.38 -0.92
C ARG A 71 2.11 -11.46 -0.28
N GLU A 72 2.12 -11.39 1.03
CA GLU A 72 1.17 -10.65 1.85
C GLU A 72 1.90 -9.84 2.91
N TYR A 73 1.21 -8.87 3.48
CA TYR A 73 1.63 -8.13 4.66
C TYR A 73 0.39 -7.71 5.47
N ARG A 74 0.62 -7.33 6.71
CA ARG A 74 -0.43 -6.89 7.63
C ARG A 74 -0.21 -5.44 8.02
N SER A 75 -1.23 -4.81 8.54
CA SER A 75 -1.05 -3.57 9.27
C SER A 75 -1.02 -3.84 10.77
N VAL A 76 -0.14 -3.16 11.47
CA VAL A 76 -0.13 -3.11 12.92
C VAL A 76 -0.61 -1.74 13.37
N ILE A 77 -1.47 -1.70 14.40
CA ILE A 77 -1.86 -0.49 15.09
C ILE A 77 -1.18 -0.53 16.46
N PHE A 78 -0.47 0.53 16.80
CA PHE A 78 0.35 0.62 17.99
C PHE A 78 0.09 1.92 18.76
N THR A 79 0.41 1.90 20.02
CA THR A 79 0.24 3.02 20.95
C THR A 79 1.46 3.16 21.85
N HIS A 80 1.52 4.23 22.63
CA HIS A 80 2.51 4.34 23.70
C HIS A 80 2.15 3.38 24.83
N ARG A 81 3.12 2.64 25.37
CA ARG A 81 2.96 1.63 26.43
C ARG A 81 2.19 2.15 27.65
N ASP A 82 2.47 3.38 28.06
CA ASP A 82 1.81 4.01 29.23
C ASP A 82 0.48 4.70 28.87
N SER A 83 -0.07 4.48 27.68
CA SER A 83 -1.35 5.08 27.28
C SER A 83 -2.54 4.43 27.97
N GLY A 84 -2.37 3.19 28.46
CA GLY A 84 -3.47 2.36 28.96
C GLY A 84 -4.38 1.80 27.86
N ILE A 85 -4.11 2.09 26.57
CA ILE A 85 -4.89 1.59 25.44
C ILE A 85 -4.37 0.20 25.06
N THR A 86 -5.24 -0.79 25.08
CA THR A 86 -4.90 -2.20 24.79
C THR A 86 -5.76 -2.81 23.70
N ASP A 87 -6.80 -2.10 23.24
CA ASP A 87 -7.75 -2.56 22.22
C ASP A 87 -8.22 -1.38 21.35
N LEU A 88 -8.63 -1.66 20.10
CA LEU A 88 -9.11 -0.64 19.16
C LEU A 88 -10.35 0.13 19.67
N SER A 89 -11.24 -0.50 20.43
CA SER A 89 -12.45 0.15 20.94
C SER A 89 -12.14 1.33 21.85
N GLN A 90 -10.99 1.31 22.51
CA GLN A 90 -10.52 2.39 23.40
C GLN A 90 -9.98 3.61 22.65
N LEU A 91 -9.91 3.55 21.30
CA LEU A 91 -9.56 4.71 20.48
C LEU A 91 -10.70 5.70 20.27
N LEU A 92 -11.93 5.39 20.69
CA LEU A 92 -13.03 6.37 20.65
C LEU A 92 -12.68 7.62 21.50
N GLY A 93 -12.81 8.80 20.90
CA GLY A 93 -12.36 10.06 21.51
C GLY A 93 -10.85 10.23 21.60
N LYS A 94 -10.07 9.40 20.91
CA LYS A 94 -8.61 9.44 20.82
C LYS A 94 -8.17 9.84 19.41
N THR A 95 -6.85 9.92 19.20
CA THR A 95 -6.26 10.31 17.93
C THR A 95 -5.35 9.22 17.39
N ILE A 96 -5.39 9.04 16.06
CA ILE A 96 -4.48 8.13 15.35
C ILE A 96 -3.75 8.85 14.23
N ALA A 97 -2.46 8.58 14.05
CA ALA A 97 -1.71 9.03 12.91
C ALA A 97 -1.66 7.95 11.83
N PHE A 98 -1.85 8.37 10.58
CA PHE A 98 -1.62 7.58 9.38
C PHE A 98 -0.48 8.19 8.57
N GLN A 99 0.11 7.44 7.62
CA GLN A 99 1.23 7.97 6.84
C GLN A 99 0.75 8.95 5.77
N SER A 100 -0.10 8.50 4.86
CA SER A 100 -0.63 9.28 3.74
C SER A 100 -1.96 8.73 3.22
N PRO A 101 -2.77 9.52 2.52
CA PRO A 101 -4.06 9.07 1.96
C PRO A 101 -3.93 7.93 0.93
N SER A 102 -2.76 7.76 0.31
CA SER A 102 -2.50 6.72 -0.70
C SER A 102 -1.92 5.43 -0.11
N SER A 103 -1.57 5.41 1.19
CA SER A 103 -0.96 4.24 1.80
C SER A 103 -1.98 3.13 2.05
N THR A 104 -1.69 1.92 1.58
CA THR A 104 -2.51 0.74 1.87
C THR A 104 -2.38 0.34 3.33
N SER A 105 -1.15 0.05 3.80
CA SER A 105 -0.92 -0.51 5.14
C SER A 105 -0.85 0.54 6.25
N ALA A 106 -0.51 1.79 5.92
CA ALA A 106 -0.39 2.85 6.91
C ALA A 106 -1.56 3.86 6.84
N TYR A 107 -2.65 3.53 6.16
CA TYR A 107 -3.91 4.27 6.20
C TYR A 107 -5.12 3.37 5.92
N LEU A 108 -5.27 2.84 4.68
CA LEU A 108 -6.50 2.20 4.27
C LEU A 108 -6.85 0.99 5.14
N VAL A 109 -5.91 0.07 5.34
CA VAL A 109 -6.16 -1.16 6.11
C VAL A 109 -6.39 -0.88 7.60
N PRO A 110 -5.60 -0.04 8.30
CA PRO A 110 -5.93 0.36 9.67
C PRO A 110 -7.27 1.10 9.80
N ALA A 111 -7.60 1.98 8.86
CA ALA A 111 -8.89 2.69 8.85
C ALA A 111 -10.07 1.73 8.70
N LEU A 112 -9.93 0.68 7.86
CA LEU A 112 -10.92 -0.39 7.76
C LEU A 112 -11.08 -1.17 9.06
N ALA A 113 -9.99 -1.47 9.77
CA ALA A 113 -10.05 -2.15 11.05
C ALA A 113 -10.82 -1.33 12.12
N LEU A 114 -10.66 -0.01 12.13
CA LEU A 114 -11.44 0.89 12.98
C LEU A 114 -12.92 0.88 12.59
N ARG A 115 -13.21 0.97 11.28
CA ARG A 115 -14.58 0.94 10.76
C ARG A 115 -15.30 -0.38 11.04
N GLU A 116 -14.63 -1.53 10.91
CA GLU A 116 -15.17 -2.84 11.26
C GLU A 116 -15.58 -2.92 12.75
N ARG A 117 -14.94 -2.12 13.61
CA ARG A 117 -15.32 -1.92 15.03
C ARG A 117 -16.38 -0.82 15.23
N ARG A 118 -16.96 -0.29 14.14
CA ARG A 118 -17.95 0.79 14.16
C ARG A 118 -17.45 2.07 14.85
N LEU A 119 -16.17 2.35 14.76
CA LEU A 119 -15.56 3.58 15.26
C LEU A 119 -15.65 4.67 14.19
N PRO A 120 -16.44 5.74 14.37
CA PRO A 120 -16.46 6.87 13.46
C PRO A 120 -15.07 7.54 13.42
N MET A 121 -14.68 8.05 12.25
CA MET A 121 -13.40 8.71 12.08
C MET A 121 -13.59 10.15 11.60
N GLY A 122 -12.83 11.09 12.16
CA GLY A 122 -12.81 12.51 11.75
C GLY A 122 -11.40 12.94 11.32
N LEU A 123 -11.29 13.56 10.15
CA LEU A 123 -10.02 14.15 9.69
C LEU A 123 -9.68 15.38 10.52
N MET A 124 -8.46 15.42 11.01
CA MET A 124 -7.90 16.55 11.76
C MET A 124 -6.86 17.29 10.90
N VAL A 125 -6.79 18.60 11.03
CA VAL A 125 -5.79 19.42 10.32
C VAL A 125 -4.42 19.31 11.00
N SER A 126 -4.41 19.06 12.31
CA SER A 126 -3.19 19.01 13.13
C SER A 126 -3.35 18.04 14.30
N PRO A 127 -2.28 17.36 14.77
CA PRO A 127 -2.33 16.52 15.96
C PRO A 127 -2.63 17.33 17.24
N LEU A 128 -2.57 18.65 17.18
CA LEU A 128 -2.87 19.55 18.30
C LEU A 128 -4.32 20.08 18.30
N GLU A 129 -5.11 19.69 17.30
CA GLU A 129 -6.53 20.03 17.21
C GLU A 129 -7.34 19.36 18.33
N GLY A 130 -8.45 19.99 18.72
CA GLY A 130 -9.35 19.47 19.74
C GLY A 130 -9.93 18.12 19.34
N ARG A 131 -10.06 17.23 20.31
CA ARG A 131 -10.62 15.87 20.11
C ARG A 131 -12.13 15.90 20.17
N GLU A 132 -12.79 15.16 19.27
CA GLU A 132 -14.23 14.92 19.31
C GLU A 132 -14.53 13.61 20.06
N PRO A 133 -15.29 13.65 21.19
CA PRO A 133 -15.52 12.46 22.01
C PRO A 133 -16.20 11.30 21.27
N GLY A 134 -16.99 11.59 20.24
CA GLY A 134 -17.78 10.62 19.48
C GLY A 134 -17.04 10.00 18.29
N SER A 135 -15.79 10.36 18.03
CA SER A 135 -15.03 9.86 16.88
C SER A 135 -13.58 9.58 17.23
N VAL A 136 -12.89 8.85 16.35
CA VAL A 136 -11.43 8.71 16.34
C VAL A 136 -10.89 9.82 15.43
N GLY A 137 -10.21 10.81 15.99
CA GLY A 137 -9.54 11.84 15.21
C GLY A 137 -8.34 11.23 14.46
N TYR A 138 -8.17 11.53 13.16
CA TYR A 138 -6.99 11.06 12.46
C TYR A 138 -6.27 12.17 11.70
N VAL A 139 -4.95 12.01 11.56
CA VAL A 139 -4.06 12.97 10.91
C VAL A 139 -3.00 12.25 10.08
N PHE A 140 -2.49 12.91 9.02
CA PHE A 140 -1.43 12.35 8.19
C PHE A 140 -0.05 12.88 8.61
N ALA A 141 0.84 11.96 9.01
CA ALA A 141 2.20 12.25 9.45
C ALA A 141 3.22 12.39 8.30
N ASN A 142 2.82 12.06 7.07
CA ASN A 142 3.58 12.06 5.82
C ASN A 142 4.75 11.06 5.74
N THR A 143 5.35 10.66 6.85
CA THR A 143 6.42 9.64 6.89
C THR A 143 6.23 8.67 8.04
N ASP A 144 6.74 7.44 7.91
CA ASP A 144 6.69 6.43 8.99
C ASP A 144 7.48 6.88 10.22
N ALA A 145 8.60 7.58 10.01
CA ALA A 145 9.42 8.11 11.09
C ALA A 145 8.66 9.17 11.93
N ASN A 146 7.95 10.09 11.27
CA ASN A 146 7.09 11.05 11.96
C ASN A 146 5.96 10.34 12.71
N LEU A 147 5.33 9.37 12.08
CA LEU A 147 4.22 8.60 12.66
C LEU A 147 4.66 7.93 13.97
N ALA A 148 5.77 7.19 13.97
CA ALA A 148 6.31 6.57 15.17
C ALA A 148 6.73 7.60 16.23
N ALA A 149 7.36 8.72 15.81
CA ALA A 149 7.77 9.80 16.71
C ALA A 149 6.56 10.50 17.37
N TRP A 150 5.47 10.70 16.63
CA TRP A 150 4.27 11.36 17.17
C TRP A 150 3.60 10.51 18.25
N VAL A 151 3.51 9.19 18.06
CA VAL A 151 3.00 8.29 19.09
C VAL A 151 3.94 8.22 20.29
N HIS A 152 5.25 8.08 20.05
CA HIS A 152 6.24 8.08 21.12
C HIS A 152 6.21 9.37 21.96
N LYS A 153 6.08 10.52 21.31
CA LYS A 153 5.96 11.85 21.99
C LYS A 153 4.55 12.15 22.51
N ARG A 154 3.60 11.23 22.34
CA ARG A 154 2.19 11.37 22.76
C ARG A 154 1.48 12.59 22.12
N LEU A 155 1.91 13.00 20.93
CA LEU A 155 1.19 14.00 20.13
C LEU A 155 -0.11 13.42 19.57
N VAL A 156 -0.11 12.12 19.30
CA VAL A 156 -1.28 11.30 18.97
C VAL A 156 -1.29 10.06 19.87
N ASP A 157 -2.46 9.44 20.04
CA ASP A 157 -2.62 8.29 20.93
C ASP A 157 -2.19 6.98 20.26
N ALA A 158 -2.35 6.86 18.94
CA ALA A 158 -2.03 5.66 18.17
C ALA A 158 -1.41 5.98 16.81
N GLY A 159 -0.87 4.96 16.17
CA GLY A 159 -0.39 5.01 14.81
C GLY A 159 -0.54 3.65 14.11
N GLY A 160 -0.49 3.63 12.78
CA GLY A 160 -0.62 2.39 12.02
C GLY A 160 0.28 2.37 10.79
N PHE A 161 1.01 1.25 10.57
CA PHE A 161 1.76 0.95 9.35
C PHE A 161 1.97 -0.57 9.18
N SER A 162 2.77 -0.99 8.19
CA SER A 162 2.95 -2.43 7.96
C SER A 162 3.74 -3.11 9.06
N ASP A 163 3.47 -4.40 9.30
CA ASP A 163 4.27 -5.29 10.14
C ASP A 163 5.74 -5.32 9.68
N GLN A 164 5.97 -5.29 8.35
CA GLN A 164 7.31 -5.25 7.78
C GLN A 164 8.07 -3.94 8.11
N ASP A 165 7.38 -2.79 8.15
CA ASP A 165 7.98 -1.51 8.55
C ASP A 165 8.16 -1.44 10.07
N TRP A 166 7.24 -2.05 10.84
CA TRP A 166 7.37 -2.21 12.29
C TRP A 166 8.67 -2.92 12.67
N ASP A 167 9.05 -3.94 11.90
CA ASP A 167 10.26 -4.74 12.16
C ASP A 167 11.57 -4.07 11.71
N GLN A 168 11.50 -2.95 10.96
CA GLN A 168 12.67 -2.23 10.48
C GLN A 168 13.12 -1.14 11.47
N LEU A 169 14.34 -1.25 12.02
CA LEU A 169 14.90 -0.26 12.95
C LEU A 169 15.06 1.14 12.33
N GLN A 170 15.18 1.25 10.99
CA GLN A 170 15.21 2.52 10.29
C GLN A 170 13.86 3.24 10.31
N ARG A 171 12.76 2.51 10.48
CA ARG A 171 11.40 3.04 10.56
C ARG A 171 10.97 3.32 12.00
N VAL A 172 11.23 2.36 12.88
CA VAL A 172 10.96 2.47 14.31
C VAL A 172 12.25 2.21 15.06
N SER A 173 12.91 3.28 15.52
CA SER A 173 14.16 3.15 16.25
C SER A 173 13.97 2.29 17.51
N GLU A 174 15.04 1.63 17.95
CA GLU A 174 15.02 0.81 19.16
C GLU A 174 14.55 1.60 20.39
N ALA A 175 14.92 2.88 20.47
CA ALA A 175 14.48 3.77 21.55
C ALA A 175 12.95 3.93 21.55
N PHE A 176 12.32 4.13 20.37
CA PHE A 176 10.86 4.23 20.27
C PHE A 176 10.18 2.89 20.52
N ARG A 177 10.76 1.79 20.00
CA ARG A 177 10.20 0.45 20.14
C ARG A 177 10.03 0.02 21.59
N ARG A 178 10.89 0.48 22.51
CA ARG A 178 10.76 0.21 23.95
C ARG A 178 9.51 0.83 24.57
N ASP A 179 9.07 1.96 24.04
CA ASP A 179 7.93 2.73 24.55
C ASP A 179 6.62 2.48 23.77
N LEU A 180 6.70 1.80 22.62
CA LEU A 180 5.55 1.51 21.79
C LEU A 180 5.13 0.04 21.94
N VAL A 181 3.81 -0.21 21.83
CA VAL A 181 3.23 -1.54 21.89
C VAL A 181 2.15 -1.70 20.82
N VAL A 182 2.17 -2.84 20.12
CA VAL A 182 1.12 -3.20 19.14
C VAL A 182 -0.13 -3.63 19.91
N ILE A 183 -1.26 -3.01 19.61
CA ILE A 183 -2.57 -3.31 20.21
C ILE A 183 -3.50 -4.06 19.24
N HIS A 184 -3.17 -4.05 17.94
CA HIS A 184 -3.94 -4.77 16.93
C HIS A 184 -3.09 -5.10 15.71
N THR A 185 -3.30 -6.30 15.17
CA THR A 185 -2.77 -6.73 13.87
C THR A 185 -3.92 -7.12 12.98
N THR A 186 -3.97 -6.59 11.77
CA THR A 186 -5.07 -6.82 10.83
C THR A 186 -4.94 -8.16 10.10
N ASP A 187 -6.00 -8.56 9.39
CA ASP A 187 -5.90 -9.61 8.38
C ASP A 187 -4.85 -9.23 7.32
N PRO A 188 -4.23 -10.22 6.65
CA PRO A 188 -3.27 -9.97 5.60
C PRO A 188 -3.94 -9.41 4.34
N VAL A 189 -3.17 -8.63 3.58
CA VAL A 189 -3.53 -8.18 2.23
C VAL A 189 -2.39 -8.46 1.28
N PRO A 190 -2.62 -8.62 -0.04
CA PRO A 190 -1.55 -8.80 -1.01
C PRO A 190 -0.50 -7.69 -0.92
N ARG A 191 0.77 -8.07 -1.10
CA ARG A 191 1.92 -7.16 -0.87
C ARG A 191 1.98 -6.02 -1.89
N ALA A 192 1.79 -6.34 -3.16
CA ALA A 192 1.77 -5.38 -4.26
C ALA A 192 1.10 -6.01 -5.48
N MET A 193 0.80 -5.18 -6.47
CA MET A 193 0.17 -5.62 -7.71
C MET A 193 0.73 -4.87 -8.92
N GLU A 194 0.75 -5.58 -10.03
CA GLU A 194 1.07 -5.05 -11.35
C GLU A 194 -0.23 -4.80 -12.10
N LEU A 195 -0.35 -3.62 -12.70
CA LEU A 195 -1.51 -3.24 -13.49
C LEU A 195 -1.07 -2.81 -14.89
N VAL A 196 -1.92 -3.04 -15.86
CA VAL A 196 -1.73 -2.55 -17.22
C VAL A 196 -2.79 -1.53 -17.59
N SER A 197 -2.45 -0.66 -18.54
CA SER A 197 -3.42 0.25 -19.15
C SER A 197 -4.61 -0.51 -19.72
N GLY A 198 -5.82 0.01 -19.55
CA GLY A 198 -7.03 -0.58 -20.16
C GLY A 198 -6.96 -0.73 -21.68
N ASN A 199 -6.12 0.08 -22.33
CA ASN A 199 -5.93 0.10 -23.78
C ASN A 199 -4.76 -0.79 -24.26
N MET A 200 -4.07 -1.50 -23.35
CA MET A 200 -2.97 -2.40 -23.75
C MET A 200 -3.50 -3.51 -24.67
N ALA A 201 -2.79 -3.71 -25.81
CA ALA A 201 -3.13 -4.76 -26.75
C ALA A 201 -3.03 -6.16 -26.09
N PRO A 202 -3.99 -7.07 -26.33
CA PRO A 202 -4.01 -8.40 -25.68
C PRO A 202 -2.71 -9.20 -25.85
N ALA A 203 -2.08 -9.15 -27.02
CA ALA A 203 -0.82 -9.84 -27.28
C ALA A 203 0.33 -9.28 -26.44
N VAL A 204 0.39 -7.96 -26.27
CA VAL A 204 1.40 -7.28 -25.42
C VAL A 204 1.18 -7.64 -23.95
N GLU A 205 -0.07 -7.60 -23.50
CA GLU A 205 -0.45 -7.97 -22.13
C GLU A 205 -0.08 -9.43 -21.81
N ALA A 206 -0.45 -10.37 -22.69
CA ALA A 206 -0.13 -11.79 -22.54
C ALA A 206 1.39 -12.03 -22.46
N ARG A 207 2.15 -11.37 -23.34
CA ARG A 207 3.61 -11.48 -23.35
C ARG A 207 4.26 -10.86 -22.12
N LEU A 208 3.80 -9.70 -21.69
CA LEU A 208 4.27 -9.07 -20.44
C LEU A 208 4.03 -9.97 -19.23
N LYS A 209 2.83 -10.55 -19.13
CA LYS A 209 2.48 -11.50 -18.08
C LYS A 209 3.44 -12.71 -18.07
N GLU A 210 3.68 -13.32 -19.22
CA GLU A 210 4.60 -14.45 -19.36
C GLU A 210 6.03 -14.08 -18.92
N VAL A 211 6.57 -12.94 -19.38
CA VAL A 211 7.91 -12.46 -19.05
C VAL A 211 8.05 -12.21 -17.54
N LEU A 212 7.04 -11.60 -16.92
CA LEU A 212 7.06 -11.33 -15.47
C LEU A 212 6.97 -12.61 -14.64
N LEU A 213 6.09 -13.55 -15.01
CA LEU A 213 6.00 -14.84 -14.33
C LEU A 213 7.30 -15.63 -14.42
N GLY A 214 7.97 -15.63 -15.59
CA GLY A 214 9.25 -16.29 -15.80
C GLY A 214 10.42 -15.64 -15.06
N ALA A 215 10.31 -14.36 -14.71
CA ALA A 215 11.41 -13.60 -14.11
C ALA A 215 11.88 -14.15 -12.75
N SER A 216 10.98 -14.76 -11.97
CA SER A 216 11.32 -15.32 -10.64
C SER A 216 12.31 -16.48 -10.70
N THR A 217 12.34 -17.22 -11.81
CA THR A 217 13.21 -18.37 -12.03
C THR A 217 14.38 -18.09 -12.98
N ASP A 218 14.40 -16.91 -13.61
CA ASP A 218 15.47 -16.50 -14.53
C ASP A 218 16.64 -15.86 -13.75
N PRO A 219 17.84 -16.49 -13.76
CA PRO A 219 19.01 -15.90 -13.11
C PRO A 219 19.37 -14.48 -13.61
N GLN A 220 19.05 -14.14 -14.87
CA GLN A 220 19.30 -12.82 -15.44
C GLN A 220 18.40 -11.73 -14.85
N ALA A 221 17.23 -12.10 -14.30
CA ALA A 221 16.32 -11.17 -13.66
C ALA A 221 16.69 -10.84 -12.21
N ARG A 222 17.51 -11.66 -11.54
CA ARG A 222 17.74 -11.62 -10.08
C ARG A 222 18.10 -10.24 -9.57
N ASP A 223 19.08 -9.57 -10.19
CA ASP A 223 19.52 -8.25 -9.74
C ASP A 223 18.49 -7.16 -10.07
N ALA A 224 17.81 -7.26 -11.20
CA ALA A 224 16.74 -6.37 -11.59
C ALA A 224 15.55 -6.45 -10.61
N LEU A 225 15.14 -7.65 -10.26
CA LEU A 225 14.08 -7.89 -9.28
C LEU A 225 14.46 -7.37 -7.88
N ARG A 226 15.69 -7.64 -7.44
CA ARG A 226 16.18 -7.13 -6.15
C ARG A 226 16.12 -5.61 -6.08
N GLN A 227 16.51 -4.90 -7.16
CA GLN A 227 16.44 -3.45 -7.26
C GLN A 227 14.99 -2.94 -7.45
N PHE A 228 14.08 -3.79 -7.93
CA PHE A 228 12.67 -3.51 -8.05
C PHE A 228 11.94 -3.87 -6.74
N PHE A 229 12.08 -3.01 -5.73
CA PHE A 229 11.43 -3.15 -4.42
C PHE A 229 11.71 -4.50 -3.71
N ARG A 230 12.89 -5.09 -3.92
CA ARG A 230 13.25 -6.43 -3.41
C ARG A 230 12.24 -7.51 -3.85
N THR A 231 11.73 -7.40 -5.06
CA THR A 231 10.81 -8.38 -5.63
C THR A 231 11.50 -9.74 -5.73
N THR A 232 10.78 -10.79 -5.35
CA THR A 232 11.23 -12.18 -5.43
C THR A 232 10.44 -12.96 -6.47
N GLY A 233 9.26 -12.46 -6.87
CA GLY A 233 8.47 -13.06 -7.94
C GLY A 233 7.18 -12.33 -8.23
N PHE A 234 6.53 -12.79 -9.29
CA PHE A 234 5.18 -12.39 -9.67
C PHE A 234 4.31 -13.64 -9.73
N TYR A 235 3.02 -13.51 -9.43
CA TYR A 235 2.09 -14.63 -9.40
C TYR A 235 0.68 -14.20 -9.79
N GLU A 236 -0.13 -15.13 -10.26
CA GLU A 236 -1.55 -14.88 -10.52
C GLU A 236 -2.33 -14.82 -9.21
N ALA A 237 -3.33 -13.94 -9.16
CA ALA A 237 -4.22 -13.87 -8.02
C ALA A 237 -5.06 -15.16 -7.91
N ASP A 238 -4.83 -15.92 -6.86
CA ASP A 238 -5.67 -17.06 -6.50
C ASP A 238 -7.01 -16.60 -5.88
N PRO A 239 -7.99 -17.50 -5.67
CA PRO A 239 -9.28 -17.12 -5.11
C PRO A 239 -9.20 -16.41 -3.75
N ALA A 240 -8.23 -16.75 -2.91
CA ALA A 240 -8.03 -16.10 -1.61
C ALA A 240 -7.56 -14.66 -1.78
N SER A 241 -6.53 -14.43 -2.60
CA SER A 241 -6.03 -13.09 -2.94
C SER A 241 -7.10 -12.22 -3.62
N GLN A 242 -7.92 -12.82 -4.51
CA GLN A 242 -9.04 -12.12 -5.14
C GLN A 242 -10.09 -11.68 -4.11
N ALA A 243 -10.45 -12.54 -3.16
CA ALA A 243 -11.37 -12.20 -2.09
C ALA A 243 -10.83 -11.08 -1.17
N GLN A 244 -9.54 -11.11 -0.84
CA GLN A 244 -8.88 -10.06 -0.06
C GLN A 244 -8.91 -8.72 -0.82
N LEU A 245 -8.58 -8.70 -2.12
CA LEU A 245 -8.64 -7.50 -2.96
C LEU A 245 -10.04 -6.94 -3.06
N GLU A 246 -11.07 -7.79 -3.20
CA GLU A 246 -12.47 -7.34 -3.27
C GLU A 246 -12.95 -6.80 -1.92
N LYS A 247 -12.58 -7.42 -0.80
CA LYS A 247 -12.83 -6.87 0.54
C LYS A 247 -12.21 -5.47 0.68
N LEU A 248 -10.95 -5.33 0.27
CA LEU A 248 -10.21 -4.07 0.32
C LEU A 248 -10.85 -3.00 -0.59
N ARG A 249 -11.27 -3.38 -1.81
CA ARG A 249 -11.94 -2.49 -2.77
C ARG A 249 -13.24 -1.91 -2.20
N ARG A 250 -14.11 -2.77 -1.64
CA ARG A 250 -15.36 -2.33 -0.99
C ARG A 250 -15.08 -1.36 0.14
N GLY A 251 -14.21 -1.73 1.06
CA GLY A 251 -13.88 -0.90 2.19
C GLY A 251 -13.24 0.44 1.80
N ALA A 252 -12.39 0.45 0.75
CA ALA A 252 -11.81 1.67 0.24
C ALA A 252 -12.85 2.64 -0.37
N ARG A 253 -13.91 2.11 -1.02
CA ARG A 253 -15.04 2.92 -1.47
C ARG A 253 -15.80 3.53 -0.30
N GLU A 254 -16.14 2.72 0.68
CA GLU A 254 -16.86 3.15 1.88
C GLU A 254 -16.11 4.22 2.69
N ILE A 255 -14.78 4.11 2.80
CA ILE A 255 -13.98 5.16 3.47
C ILE A 255 -14.02 6.45 2.67
N ARG A 256 -13.91 6.39 1.34
CA ARG A 256 -13.96 7.59 0.50
C ARG A 256 -15.32 8.28 0.57
N GLU A 257 -16.42 7.52 0.49
CA GLU A 257 -17.79 8.03 0.59
C GLU A 257 -18.09 8.67 1.94
N ALA A 258 -17.44 8.20 3.00
CA ALA A 258 -17.60 8.78 4.34
C ALA A 258 -16.81 10.08 4.56
N LEU A 259 -15.89 10.41 3.64
CA LEU A 259 -15.05 11.62 3.69
C LEU A 259 -15.52 12.72 2.71
N GLU A 260 -16.40 12.38 1.76
CA GLU A 260 -17.06 13.30 0.83
C GLU A 260 -18.35 13.86 1.46
#